data_b15f3caf1c79c5899e9d822982f49d22
#
_entry.id   b15f3caf1c79c5899e9d822982f49d22
#
_cell.length_a   1.000
_cell.length_b   1.000
_cell.length_c   1.000
_cell.angle_alpha   90.00
_cell.angle_beta   90.00
_cell.angle_gamma   90.00
#
_symmetry.space_group_name_H-M   'P 1'
#
loop_
_entity.id
_entity.type
_entity.pdbx_description
1 polymer ?
#
loop_
_entity_poly.entity_id
_entity_poly.type
_entity_poly.pdbx_seq_one_letter_code
_entity_poly.pdbx_strand_id
1 'polypeptide(L)'
;MNFEYMKNFMDSLTEWIIPGNSVVIYKDGKKVFEYSSGYSDLEKKIKKTGEEQLYIYSCSKVATVTAALQLYEQGKFLLSDPLYEYLPEFKKMYVKDGDRIKAAENPITIRDLFTMTAGLSYATNTPAFEKARKLTDGKMDTRTVIKCLAEEPLLFEPGARWNYSLCHDVLAVLAEVVSGMRFSEYMKKYIFEPLDMNNSYYHTPNDVIISPQYIYEIQDTKNIVELQQKEHTTGVVKRAYGNELVFGENYDSGGAGIITTVDDYAKFAAALANSGTGLNNNRILSSATVKLMKTNQLNEAQRKTMNWRRLRGYGYGLGVRTLIDKAESGSNS
;
A
#
# COMPACT_ATOMS: atom_id res chain seq x y z
N MET A 1 21.54 -22.58 5.06
CA MET A 1 21.58 -21.23 5.65
C MET A 1 21.28 -21.38 7.13
N ASN A 2 21.96 -20.61 8.00
CA ASN A 2 21.65 -20.60 9.43
C ASN A 2 20.77 -19.36 9.72
N PHE A 3 19.58 -19.56 10.29
CA PHE A 3 18.64 -18.50 10.60
C PHE A 3 18.48 -18.25 12.11
N GLU A 4 19.34 -18.83 12.96
CA GLU A 4 19.25 -18.69 14.42
C GLU A 4 19.30 -17.23 14.89
N TYR A 5 20.15 -16.39 14.28
CA TYR A 5 20.20 -14.98 14.62
C TYR A 5 18.85 -14.28 14.35
N MET A 6 18.22 -14.61 13.22
CA MET A 6 16.91 -14.05 12.87
C MET A 6 15.81 -14.50 13.84
N LYS A 7 15.80 -15.79 14.23
CA LYS A 7 14.86 -16.29 15.25
C LYS A 7 15.02 -15.54 16.57
N ASN A 8 16.26 -15.47 17.07
CA ASN A 8 16.54 -14.77 18.33
C ASN A 8 16.14 -13.29 18.27
N PHE A 9 16.35 -12.64 17.14
CA PHE A 9 15.90 -11.26 16.93
C PHE A 9 14.36 -11.16 16.94
N MET A 10 13.68 -12.06 16.24
CA MET A 10 12.20 -12.08 16.22
C MET A 10 11.61 -12.34 17.61
N ASP A 11 12.21 -13.25 18.37
CA ASP A 11 11.79 -13.53 19.74
C ASP A 11 11.99 -12.30 20.65
N SER A 12 13.13 -11.63 20.53
CA SER A 12 13.40 -10.40 21.30
C SER A 12 12.40 -9.28 21.01
N LEU A 13 11.89 -9.16 19.77
CA LEU A 13 10.87 -8.17 19.44
C LEU A 13 9.55 -8.41 20.20
N THR A 14 9.18 -9.66 20.45
CA THR A 14 7.96 -10.00 21.19
C THR A 14 8.11 -9.80 22.70
N GLU A 15 9.33 -9.76 23.18
CA GLU A 15 9.61 -9.39 24.56
C GLU A 15 9.48 -7.88 24.82
N TRP A 16 9.65 -7.04 23.77
CA TRP A 16 9.81 -5.61 23.95
C TRP A 16 8.65 -4.77 23.39
N ILE A 17 8.22 -5.00 22.15
CA ILE A 17 7.49 -3.99 21.41
C ILE A 17 6.20 -4.50 20.78
N ILE A 18 6.18 -5.74 20.27
CA ILE A 18 5.07 -6.25 19.47
C ILE A 18 4.49 -7.54 20.03
N PRO A 19 3.17 -7.76 19.92
CA PRO A 19 2.52 -8.99 20.39
C PRO A 19 3.07 -10.25 19.75
N GLY A 20 3.37 -10.19 18.45
CA GLY A 20 3.89 -11.31 17.69
C GLY A 20 4.33 -10.87 16.31
N ASN A 21 5.15 -11.70 15.69
CA ASN A 21 5.64 -11.49 14.34
C ASN A 21 5.73 -12.81 13.58
N SER A 22 5.80 -12.70 12.24
CA SER A 22 6.00 -13.84 11.34
C SER A 22 6.89 -13.43 10.18
N VAL A 23 7.72 -14.34 9.72
CA VAL A 23 8.56 -14.17 8.54
C VAL A 23 8.50 -15.41 7.67
N VAL A 24 8.47 -15.19 6.36
CA VAL A 24 8.63 -16.23 5.34
C VAL A 24 9.70 -15.76 4.36
N ILE A 25 10.63 -16.62 4.00
CA ILE A 25 11.68 -16.32 3.03
C ILE A 25 11.63 -17.35 1.89
N TYR A 26 11.49 -16.82 0.68
CA TYR A 26 11.68 -17.57 -0.55
C TYR A 26 13.04 -17.24 -1.17
N LYS A 27 13.74 -18.26 -1.61
CA LYS A 27 14.98 -18.15 -2.38
C LYS A 27 14.97 -19.16 -3.51
N ASP A 28 15.30 -18.71 -4.72
CA ASP A 28 15.37 -19.55 -5.91
C ASP A 28 14.09 -20.41 -6.11
N GLY A 29 12.93 -19.77 -5.89
CA GLY A 29 11.61 -20.41 -6.03
C GLY A 29 11.21 -21.36 -4.90
N LYS A 30 11.99 -21.47 -3.83
CA LYS A 30 11.72 -22.39 -2.71
C LYS A 30 11.58 -21.62 -1.40
N LYS A 31 10.62 -22.03 -0.57
CA LYS A 31 10.52 -21.57 0.81
C LYS A 31 11.73 -22.17 1.58
N VAL A 32 12.64 -21.31 2.05
CA VAL A 32 13.85 -21.71 2.75
C VAL A 32 13.80 -21.44 4.23
N PHE A 33 12.86 -20.60 4.67
CA PHE A 33 12.66 -20.27 6.08
C PHE A 33 11.23 -19.81 6.33
N GLU A 34 10.67 -20.24 7.46
CA GLU A 34 9.41 -19.78 8.00
C GLU A 34 9.53 -19.81 9.52
N TYR A 35 9.11 -18.73 10.16
CA TYR A 35 9.14 -18.64 11.62
C TYR A 35 8.10 -17.63 12.12
N SER A 36 7.48 -17.97 13.25
CA SER A 36 6.54 -17.09 13.94
C SER A 36 6.82 -17.11 15.43
N SER A 37 6.74 -15.97 16.09
CA SER A 37 6.91 -15.84 17.53
C SER A 37 5.84 -14.94 18.16
N GLY A 38 5.64 -15.11 19.48
CA GLY A 38 4.66 -14.35 20.24
C GLY A 38 3.22 -14.82 20.03
N TYR A 39 2.29 -13.87 20.01
CA TYR A 39 0.86 -14.11 19.99
C TYR A 39 0.17 -13.41 18.82
N SER A 40 -0.84 -14.05 18.25
CA SER A 40 -1.78 -13.42 17.32
C SER A 40 -2.91 -12.69 18.08
N ASP A 41 -3.27 -13.18 19.27
CA ASP A 41 -4.19 -12.52 20.19
C ASP A 41 -3.60 -12.58 21.60
N LEU A 42 -3.19 -11.43 22.16
CA LEU A 42 -2.60 -11.33 23.49
C LEU A 42 -3.59 -11.65 24.60
N GLU A 43 -4.83 -11.19 24.46
CA GLU A 43 -5.88 -11.35 25.49
C GLU A 43 -6.27 -12.80 25.63
N LYS A 44 -6.43 -13.50 24.50
CA LYS A 44 -6.80 -14.91 24.44
C LYS A 44 -5.59 -15.85 24.53
N LYS A 45 -4.38 -15.31 24.55
CA LYS A 45 -3.12 -16.07 24.53
C LYS A 45 -3.01 -17.05 23.36
N ILE A 46 -3.53 -16.64 22.17
CA ILE A 46 -3.43 -17.44 20.96
C ILE A 46 -2.04 -17.22 20.36
N LYS A 47 -1.27 -18.29 20.25
CA LYS A 47 0.08 -18.24 19.65
C LYS A 47 0.00 -17.87 18.18
N LYS A 48 1.03 -17.12 17.72
CA LYS A 48 1.16 -16.78 16.31
C LYS A 48 1.69 -17.97 15.50
N THR A 49 1.05 -18.24 14.37
CA THR A 49 1.38 -19.38 13.49
C THR A 49 1.95 -18.92 12.14
N GLY A 50 1.62 -17.70 11.70
CA GLY A 50 1.93 -17.22 10.34
C GLY A 50 0.77 -17.41 9.35
N GLU A 51 -0.27 -18.14 9.74
CA GLU A 51 -1.46 -18.40 8.90
C GLU A 51 -2.58 -17.37 9.11
N GLU A 52 -2.38 -16.44 10.05
CA GLU A 52 -3.37 -15.43 10.38
C GLU A 52 -3.61 -14.47 9.23
N GLN A 53 -4.88 -14.08 9.05
CA GLN A 53 -5.28 -13.00 8.16
C GLN A 53 -4.93 -11.66 8.79
N LEU A 54 -4.21 -10.82 8.05
CA LEU A 54 -3.69 -9.54 8.50
C LEU A 54 -4.09 -8.44 7.54
N TYR A 55 -4.46 -7.28 8.07
CA TYR A 55 -4.46 -6.06 7.26
C TYR A 55 -3.02 -5.68 6.93
N ILE A 56 -2.68 -5.62 5.66
CA ILE A 56 -1.32 -5.27 5.23
C ILE A 56 -1.16 -3.79 4.85
N TYR A 57 -2.23 -3.03 5.00
CA TYR A 57 -2.23 -1.58 4.76
C TYR A 57 -1.51 -1.19 3.46
N SER A 58 -0.53 -0.30 3.55
CA SER A 58 0.18 0.25 2.38
C SER A 58 1.01 -0.75 1.59
N CYS A 59 1.21 -1.97 2.07
CA CYS A 59 1.74 -3.04 1.24
C CYS A 59 0.79 -3.37 0.07
N SER A 60 -0.51 -3.09 0.21
CA SER A 60 -1.51 -3.20 -0.86
C SER A 60 -1.15 -2.38 -2.11
N LYS A 61 -0.49 -1.24 -1.93
CA LYS A 61 -0.13 -0.32 -3.02
C LYS A 61 0.68 -0.99 -4.12
N VAL A 62 1.60 -1.87 -3.75
CA VAL A 62 2.46 -2.56 -4.71
C VAL A 62 1.63 -3.50 -5.59
N ALA A 63 0.65 -4.19 -5.00
CA ALA A 63 -0.25 -5.07 -5.74
C ALA A 63 -1.20 -4.27 -6.65
N THR A 64 -1.73 -3.13 -6.17
CA THR A 64 -2.56 -2.21 -6.97
C THR A 64 -1.80 -1.69 -8.20
N VAL A 65 -0.56 -1.27 -8.01
CA VAL A 65 0.32 -0.84 -9.10
C VAL A 65 0.57 -1.98 -10.08
N THR A 66 0.79 -3.20 -9.58
CA THR A 66 0.98 -4.38 -10.44
C THR A 66 -0.24 -4.64 -11.32
N ALA A 67 -1.45 -4.56 -10.75
CA ALA A 67 -2.70 -4.71 -11.49
C ALA A 67 -2.87 -3.63 -12.58
N ALA A 68 -2.59 -2.37 -12.25
CA ALA A 68 -2.63 -1.28 -13.21
C ALA A 68 -1.57 -1.44 -14.32
N LEU A 69 -0.38 -1.92 -13.98
CA LEU A 69 0.67 -2.21 -14.97
C LEU A 69 0.32 -3.38 -15.91
N GLN A 70 -0.49 -4.35 -15.48
CA GLN A 70 -1.05 -5.36 -16.40
C GLN A 70 -1.93 -4.72 -17.47
N LEU A 71 -2.75 -3.74 -17.08
CA LEU A 71 -3.61 -3.01 -18.02
C LEU A 71 -2.79 -2.09 -18.95
N TYR A 72 -1.71 -1.51 -18.43
CA TYR A 72 -0.73 -0.78 -19.23
C TYR A 72 -0.07 -1.71 -20.29
N GLU A 73 0.35 -2.92 -19.93
CA GLU A 73 0.89 -3.92 -20.86
C GLU A 73 -0.11 -4.31 -21.96
N GLN A 74 -1.40 -4.28 -21.65
CA GLN A 74 -2.49 -4.53 -22.59
C GLN A 74 -2.81 -3.31 -23.48
N GLY A 75 -2.08 -2.20 -23.34
CA GLY A 75 -2.31 -0.97 -24.11
C GLY A 75 -3.62 -0.25 -23.77
N LYS A 76 -4.17 -0.46 -22.58
CA LYS A 76 -5.42 0.18 -22.15
C LYS A 76 -5.27 1.68 -21.89
N PHE A 77 -4.06 2.14 -21.61
CA PHE A 77 -3.68 3.54 -21.43
C PHE A 77 -2.17 3.71 -21.59
N LEU A 78 -1.74 4.95 -21.79
CA LEU A 78 -0.34 5.35 -21.73
C LEU A 78 -0.06 6.07 -20.39
N LEU A 79 1.17 6.02 -19.92
CA LEU A 79 1.57 6.76 -18.70
C LEU A 79 1.45 8.28 -18.86
N SER A 80 1.54 8.78 -20.09
CA SER A 80 1.41 10.20 -20.44
C SER A 80 -0.04 10.66 -20.61
N ASP A 81 -1.00 9.75 -20.67
CA ASP A 81 -2.39 10.13 -20.88
C ASP A 81 -2.91 10.97 -19.73
N PRO A 82 -3.70 12.02 -20.02
CA PRO A 82 -4.39 12.77 -18.99
C PRO A 82 -5.44 11.89 -18.31
N LEU A 83 -5.45 11.90 -16.97
CA LEU A 83 -6.39 11.10 -16.18
C LEU A 83 -7.86 11.34 -16.56
N TYR A 84 -8.21 12.57 -16.93
CA TYR A 84 -9.59 12.94 -17.27
C TYR A 84 -10.15 12.24 -18.51
N GLU A 85 -9.32 11.63 -19.34
CA GLU A 85 -9.80 10.82 -20.49
C GLU A 85 -10.51 9.55 -20.02
N TYR A 86 -10.17 9.06 -18.83
CA TYR A 86 -10.73 7.87 -18.20
C TYR A 86 -11.67 8.22 -17.04
N LEU A 87 -11.34 9.25 -16.29
CA LEU A 87 -12.07 9.78 -15.14
C LEU A 87 -12.40 11.26 -15.37
N PRO A 88 -13.48 11.56 -16.12
CA PRO A 88 -13.81 12.92 -16.57
C PRO A 88 -13.95 13.95 -15.43
N GLU A 89 -14.25 13.52 -14.22
CA GLU A 89 -14.32 14.36 -13.03
C GLU A 89 -13.00 15.08 -12.71
N PHE A 90 -11.87 14.56 -13.15
CA PHE A 90 -10.53 15.18 -12.99
C PHE A 90 -10.17 16.17 -14.09
N LYS A 91 -11.12 16.56 -14.97
CA LYS A 91 -10.85 17.47 -16.09
C LYS A 91 -10.59 18.91 -15.65
N LYS A 92 -11.28 19.37 -14.61
CA LYS A 92 -11.15 20.74 -14.10
C LYS A 92 -10.68 20.69 -12.66
N MET A 93 -9.36 20.64 -12.49
CA MET A 93 -8.75 20.62 -11.16
C MET A 93 -8.39 22.03 -10.71
N TYR A 94 -8.39 22.20 -9.42
CA TYR A 94 -7.95 23.42 -8.73
C TYR A 94 -6.79 23.09 -7.81
N VAL A 95 -5.95 24.06 -7.54
CA VAL A 95 -4.74 23.92 -6.74
C VAL A 95 -4.72 24.97 -5.64
N LYS A 96 -4.25 24.60 -4.45
CA LYS A 96 -3.98 25.53 -3.36
C LYS A 96 -2.73 26.36 -3.67
N ASP A 97 -2.86 27.68 -3.57
CA ASP A 97 -1.77 28.66 -3.75
C ASP A 97 -1.78 29.63 -2.57
N GLY A 98 -1.12 29.23 -1.47
CA GLY A 98 -1.30 29.88 -0.17
C GLY A 98 -2.75 29.78 0.31
N ASP A 99 -3.35 30.93 0.61
CA ASP A 99 -4.75 31.02 1.05
C ASP A 99 -5.76 31.08 -0.13
N ARG A 100 -5.27 31.03 -1.36
CA ARG A 100 -6.09 31.10 -2.58
C ARG A 100 -6.21 29.73 -3.22
N ILE A 101 -7.27 29.60 -4.03
CA ILE A 101 -7.47 28.47 -4.91
C ILE A 101 -7.48 28.99 -6.34
N LYS A 102 -6.63 28.42 -7.19
CA LYS A 102 -6.56 28.72 -8.62
C LYS A 102 -6.82 27.46 -9.46
N ALA A 103 -7.15 27.63 -10.74
CA ALA A 103 -7.19 26.50 -11.66
C ALA A 103 -5.80 25.88 -11.82
N ALA A 104 -5.74 24.56 -11.85
CA ALA A 104 -4.50 23.85 -12.16
C ALA A 104 -4.07 24.15 -13.61
N GLU A 105 -2.79 24.36 -13.84
CA GLU A 105 -2.21 24.65 -15.15
C GLU A 105 -1.98 23.37 -15.94
N ASN A 106 -1.67 22.27 -15.24
CA ASN A 106 -1.38 20.98 -15.84
C ASN A 106 -2.46 19.94 -15.48
N PRO A 107 -2.84 19.06 -16.40
CA PRO A 107 -3.68 17.92 -16.07
C PRO A 107 -2.89 16.93 -15.21
N ILE A 108 -3.59 16.17 -14.39
CA ILE A 108 -3.02 14.96 -13.77
C ILE A 108 -2.81 13.94 -14.88
N THR A 109 -1.61 13.37 -14.98
CA THR A 109 -1.33 12.24 -15.87
C THR A 109 -1.46 10.92 -15.12
N ILE A 110 -1.64 9.82 -15.85
CA ILE A 110 -1.65 8.49 -15.23
C ILE A 110 -0.30 8.20 -14.54
N ARG A 111 0.82 8.66 -15.10
CA ARG A 111 2.14 8.60 -14.44
C ARG A 111 2.12 9.22 -13.04
N ASP A 112 1.45 10.38 -12.86
CA ASP A 112 1.40 11.07 -11.58
C ASP A 112 0.72 10.25 -10.48
N LEU A 113 -0.25 9.40 -10.84
CA LEU A 113 -0.85 8.45 -9.90
C LEU A 113 0.14 7.39 -9.43
N PHE A 114 0.89 6.80 -10.37
CA PHE A 114 1.91 5.80 -10.04
C PHE A 114 3.04 6.39 -9.20
N THR A 115 3.43 7.62 -9.46
CA THR A 115 4.60 8.26 -8.86
C THR A 115 4.30 9.11 -7.64
N MET A 116 3.04 9.21 -7.21
CA MET A 116 2.62 10.07 -6.10
C MET A 116 2.89 11.57 -6.35
N THR A 117 2.76 12.03 -7.59
CA THR A 117 3.02 13.42 -8.00
C THR A 117 1.77 14.17 -8.47
N ALA A 118 0.58 13.58 -8.31
CA ALA A 118 -0.68 14.16 -8.77
C ALA A 118 -1.15 15.40 -7.97
N GLY A 119 -0.55 15.69 -6.82
CA GLY A 119 -1.01 16.78 -5.95
C GLY A 119 -2.17 16.40 -5.01
N LEU A 120 -2.61 15.16 -5.01
CA LEU A 120 -3.67 14.68 -4.11
C LEU A 120 -3.24 14.68 -2.64
N SER A 121 -4.20 14.83 -1.75
CA SER A 121 -4.02 14.72 -0.29
C SER A 121 -4.09 13.26 0.19
N TYR A 122 -3.64 13.01 1.41
CA TYR A 122 -3.90 11.78 2.16
C TYR A 122 -4.93 11.99 3.27
N ALA A 123 -5.53 13.18 3.36
CA ALA A 123 -6.56 13.48 4.34
C ALA A 123 -7.87 12.76 3.96
N THR A 124 -8.49 12.12 4.94
CA THR A 124 -9.72 11.33 4.79
C THR A 124 -10.91 11.91 5.56
N ASN A 125 -10.67 12.96 6.34
CA ASN A 125 -11.70 13.72 7.05
C ASN A 125 -11.91 15.06 6.33
N THR A 126 -12.53 15.01 5.15
CA THR A 126 -12.73 16.16 4.27
C THR A 126 -14.18 16.22 3.78
N PRO A 127 -14.64 17.38 3.27
CA PRO A 127 -15.98 17.50 2.69
C PRO A 127 -16.30 16.48 1.59
N ALA A 128 -15.30 16.06 0.81
CA ALA A 128 -15.44 15.02 -0.22
C ALA A 128 -15.88 13.68 0.38
N PHE A 129 -15.22 13.24 1.46
CA PHE A 129 -15.56 11.99 2.14
C PHE A 129 -16.93 12.06 2.82
N GLU A 130 -17.28 13.18 3.43
CA GLU A 130 -18.62 13.40 3.99
C GLU A 130 -19.71 13.36 2.92
N LYS A 131 -19.45 13.99 1.76
CA LYS A 131 -20.34 13.94 0.60
C LYS A 131 -20.52 12.52 0.09
N ALA A 132 -19.42 11.79 -0.10
CA ALA A 132 -19.45 10.40 -0.55
C ALA A 132 -20.25 9.51 0.42
N ARG A 133 -20.06 9.69 1.73
CA ARG A 133 -20.81 8.96 2.77
C ARG A 133 -22.32 9.19 2.67
N LYS A 134 -22.73 10.44 2.43
CA LYS A 134 -24.15 10.77 2.24
C LYS A 134 -24.72 10.18 0.94
N LEU A 135 -23.97 10.27 -0.15
CA LEU A 135 -24.40 9.76 -1.47
C LEU A 135 -24.54 8.25 -1.52
N THR A 136 -23.78 7.52 -0.70
CA THR A 136 -23.71 6.05 -0.70
C THR A 136 -24.42 5.42 0.49
N ASP A 137 -25.12 6.19 1.29
CA ASP A 137 -25.73 5.72 2.55
C ASP A 137 -24.73 4.97 3.45
N GLY A 138 -23.51 5.50 3.54
CA GLY A 138 -22.41 4.95 4.32
C GLY A 138 -21.64 3.78 3.67
N LYS A 139 -22.11 3.22 2.56
CA LYS A 139 -21.49 2.06 1.90
C LYS A 139 -20.16 2.38 1.22
N MET A 140 -19.96 3.66 0.84
CA MET A 140 -18.70 4.20 0.36
C MET A 140 -18.12 3.41 -0.82
N ASP A 141 -18.88 3.16 -1.89
CA ASP A 141 -18.29 2.52 -3.06
C ASP A 141 -17.12 3.36 -3.60
N THR A 142 -16.06 2.66 -4.05
CA THR A 142 -14.76 3.28 -4.39
C THR A 142 -14.91 4.33 -5.47
N ARG A 143 -15.73 4.07 -6.49
CA ARG A 143 -15.96 4.98 -7.61
C ARG A 143 -16.58 6.31 -7.16
N THR A 144 -17.61 6.27 -6.30
CA THR A 144 -18.25 7.47 -5.76
C THR A 144 -17.32 8.27 -4.86
N VAL A 145 -16.52 7.59 -4.03
CA VAL A 145 -15.52 8.27 -3.18
C VAL A 145 -14.51 9.03 -4.03
N ILE A 146 -13.95 8.40 -5.06
CA ILE A 146 -12.94 9.03 -5.94
C ILE A 146 -13.56 10.16 -6.77
N LYS A 147 -14.82 10.02 -7.20
CA LYS A 147 -15.54 11.10 -7.87
C LYS A 147 -15.70 12.32 -6.96
N CYS A 148 -16.03 12.14 -5.69
CA CYS A 148 -16.10 13.24 -4.72
C CYS A 148 -14.70 13.82 -4.44
N LEU A 149 -13.66 12.99 -4.35
CA LEU A 149 -12.28 13.43 -4.14
C LEU A 149 -11.80 14.39 -5.25
N ALA A 150 -12.27 14.23 -6.47
CA ALA A 150 -11.96 15.13 -7.58
C ALA A 150 -12.46 16.57 -7.38
N GLU A 151 -13.36 16.82 -6.44
CA GLU A 151 -13.83 18.17 -6.09
C GLU A 151 -12.90 18.89 -5.09
N GLU A 152 -11.97 18.17 -4.47
CA GLU A 152 -11.00 18.74 -3.55
C GLU A 152 -9.85 19.43 -4.31
N PRO A 153 -9.39 20.60 -3.84
CA PRO A 153 -8.24 21.24 -4.43
C PRO A 153 -6.96 20.43 -4.17
N LEU A 154 -6.13 20.32 -5.20
CA LEU A 154 -4.81 19.71 -5.11
C LEU A 154 -3.90 20.54 -4.17
N LEU A 155 -2.96 19.88 -3.53
CA LEU A 155 -1.98 20.52 -2.65
C LEU A 155 -0.91 21.31 -3.42
N PHE A 156 -0.68 20.95 -4.68
CA PHE A 156 0.28 21.57 -5.60
C PHE A 156 -0.02 21.15 -7.04
N GLU A 157 0.58 21.84 -8.01
CA GLU A 157 0.45 21.55 -9.44
C GLU A 157 0.87 20.11 -9.75
N PRO A 158 0.07 19.36 -10.54
CA PRO A 158 0.45 18.01 -10.97
C PRO A 158 1.85 17.97 -11.56
N GLY A 159 2.65 16.99 -11.14
CA GLY A 159 4.03 16.83 -11.55
C GLY A 159 5.05 17.72 -10.81
N ALA A 160 4.64 18.67 -9.96
CA ALA A 160 5.57 19.58 -9.32
C ALA A 160 6.33 18.97 -8.14
N ARG A 161 5.69 18.12 -7.35
CA ARG A 161 6.23 17.57 -6.09
C ARG A 161 5.86 16.11 -5.92
N TRP A 162 6.60 15.41 -5.10
CA TRP A 162 6.20 14.12 -4.55
C TRP A 162 5.44 14.32 -3.23
N ASN A 163 4.29 13.65 -3.11
CA ASN A 163 3.51 13.64 -1.88
C ASN A 163 2.78 12.30 -1.75
N TYR A 164 3.07 11.55 -0.70
CA TYR A 164 2.37 10.30 -0.40
C TYR A 164 0.89 10.57 -0.15
N SER A 165 0.01 9.93 -0.93
CA SER A 165 -1.39 10.36 -1.05
C SER A 165 -2.33 9.22 -1.46
N LEU A 166 -3.60 9.56 -1.73
CA LEU A 166 -4.62 8.64 -2.24
C LEU A 166 -4.48 8.32 -3.74
N CYS A 167 -3.34 8.60 -4.35
CA CYS A 167 -3.09 8.31 -5.77
C CYS A 167 -3.39 6.86 -6.15
N HIS A 168 -3.07 5.90 -5.30
CA HIS A 168 -3.30 4.48 -5.62
C HIS A 168 -4.75 4.04 -5.43
N ASP A 169 -5.56 4.76 -4.66
CA ASP A 169 -7.01 4.57 -4.62
C ASP A 169 -7.64 5.07 -5.94
N VAL A 170 -7.16 6.22 -6.46
CA VAL A 170 -7.54 6.69 -7.80
C VAL A 170 -7.08 5.71 -8.89
N LEU A 171 -5.87 5.13 -8.75
CA LEU A 171 -5.36 4.12 -9.68
C LEU A 171 -6.21 2.84 -9.69
N ALA A 172 -6.76 2.43 -8.54
CA ALA A 172 -7.70 1.31 -8.46
C ALA A 172 -8.98 1.60 -9.25
N VAL A 173 -9.54 2.81 -9.14
CA VAL A 173 -10.71 3.21 -9.93
C VAL A 173 -10.40 3.31 -11.42
N LEU A 174 -9.20 3.78 -11.80
CA LEU A 174 -8.77 3.71 -13.19
C LEU A 174 -8.77 2.26 -13.69
N ALA A 175 -8.23 1.33 -12.89
CA ALA A 175 -8.24 -0.09 -13.24
C ALA A 175 -9.67 -0.65 -13.41
N GLU A 176 -10.61 -0.25 -12.57
CA GLU A 176 -12.04 -0.61 -12.73
C GLU A 176 -12.60 -0.13 -14.06
N VAL A 177 -12.36 1.15 -14.39
CA VAL A 177 -12.92 1.78 -15.59
C VAL A 177 -12.38 1.12 -16.85
N VAL A 178 -11.06 0.89 -16.93
CA VAL A 178 -10.45 0.35 -18.15
C VAL A 178 -10.59 -1.17 -18.30
N SER A 179 -10.80 -1.89 -17.19
CA SER A 179 -11.04 -3.34 -17.22
C SER A 179 -12.53 -3.69 -17.33
N GLY A 180 -13.42 -2.79 -16.91
CA GLY A 180 -14.86 -3.06 -16.78
C GLY A 180 -15.20 -4.01 -15.62
N MET A 181 -14.29 -4.23 -14.68
CA MET A 181 -14.45 -5.12 -13.53
C MET A 181 -14.33 -4.33 -12.22
N ARG A 182 -15.03 -4.76 -11.18
CA ARG A 182 -14.77 -4.27 -9.83
C ARG A 182 -13.30 -4.52 -9.45
N PHE A 183 -12.66 -3.57 -8.75
CA PHE A 183 -11.22 -3.68 -8.49
C PHE A 183 -10.85 -4.93 -7.68
N SER A 184 -11.63 -5.26 -6.64
CA SER A 184 -11.43 -6.49 -5.86
C SER A 184 -11.54 -7.77 -6.69
N GLU A 185 -12.46 -7.80 -7.67
CA GLU A 185 -12.62 -8.94 -8.60
C GLU A 185 -11.42 -9.03 -9.56
N TYR A 186 -10.96 -7.88 -10.06
CA TYR A 186 -9.76 -7.83 -10.89
C TYR A 186 -8.55 -8.37 -10.14
N MET A 187 -8.33 -7.91 -8.91
CA MET A 187 -7.24 -8.35 -8.05
C MET A 187 -7.28 -9.85 -7.78
N LYS A 188 -8.45 -10.38 -7.46
CA LYS A 188 -8.65 -11.82 -7.25
C LYS A 188 -8.26 -12.61 -8.50
N LYS A 189 -8.84 -12.26 -9.65
CA LYS A 189 -8.70 -13.01 -10.90
C LYS A 189 -7.29 -12.93 -11.52
N TYR A 190 -6.63 -11.75 -11.44
CA TYR A 190 -5.41 -11.50 -12.19
C TYR A 190 -4.14 -11.37 -11.33
N ILE A 191 -4.29 -11.30 -10.00
CA ILE A 191 -3.15 -11.26 -9.07
C ILE A 191 -3.19 -12.43 -8.11
N PHE A 192 -4.29 -12.63 -7.35
CA PHE A 192 -4.32 -13.60 -6.27
C PHE A 192 -4.39 -15.04 -6.79
N GLU A 193 -5.36 -15.36 -7.63
CA GLU A 193 -5.52 -16.71 -8.20
C GLU A 193 -4.29 -17.16 -9.01
N PRO A 194 -3.71 -16.33 -9.92
CA PRO A 194 -2.53 -16.74 -10.66
C PRO A 194 -1.29 -17.02 -9.81
N LEU A 195 -1.23 -16.48 -8.60
CA LEU A 195 -0.10 -16.67 -7.68
C LEU A 195 -0.39 -17.63 -6.53
N ASP A 196 -1.52 -18.36 -6.57
CA ASP A 196 -1.97 -19.27 -5.51
C ASP A 196 -2.08 -18.57 -4.14
N MET A 197 -2.51 -17.29 -4.15
CA MET A 197 -2.75 -16.48 -2.96
C MET A 197 -4.19 -16.70 -2.46
N ASN A 198 -4.50 -17.92 -2.03
CA ASN A 198 -5.87 -18.37 -1.74
C ASN A 198 -6.47 -17.75 -0.46
N ASN A 199 -5.65 -17.10 0.35
CA ASN A 199 -6.02 -16.45 1.61
C ASN A 199 -5.87 -14.92 1.52
N SER A 200 -6.10 -14.35 0.32
CA SER A 200 -5.97 -12.91 0.06
C SER A 200 -7.29 -12.32 -0.40
N TYR A 201 -7.72 -11.23 0.25
CA TYR A 201 -9.05 -10.67 0.09
C TYR A 201 -9.04 -9.14 0.12
N TYR A 202 -10.03 -8.51 -0.51
CA TYR A 202 -10.50 -7.15 -0.21
C TYR A 202 -11.68 -7.20 0.77
N HIS A 203 -12.56 -8.17 0.58
CA HIS A 203 -13.72 -8.46 1.43
C HIS A 203 -13.61 -9.90 1.88
N THR A 204 -13.43 -10.13 3.16
CA THR A 204 -13.25 -11.48 3.72
C THR A 204 -14.57 -12.24 3.73
N PRO A 205 -14.56 -13.54 3.44
CA PRO A 205 -15.67 -14.42 3.78
C PRO A 205 -16.02 -14.37 5.28
N ASN A 206 -17.25 -14.67 5.63
CA ASN A 206 -17.75 -14.55 7.01
C ASN A 206 -17.07 -15.49 8.01
N ASP A 207 -16.50 -16.58 7.55
CA ASP A 207 -15.79 -17.59 8.33
C ASP A 207 -14.30 -17.26 8.50
N VAL A 208 -13.80 -16.23 7.85
CA VAL A 208 -12.41 -15.79 7.97
C VAL A 208 -12.22 -14.86 9.17
N ILE A 209 -11.36 -15.27 10.09
CA ILE A 209 -11.01 -14.49 11.27
C ILE A 209 -9.75 -13.66 11.00
N ILE A 210 -9.91 -12.34 11.06
CA ILE A 210 -8.79 -11.41 10.95
C ILE A 210 -8.12 -11.29 12.33
N SER A 211 -6.79 -11.40 12.36
CA SER A 211 -6.02 -11.22 13.58
C SER A 211 -6.25 -9.83 14.19
N PRO A 212 -6.44 -9.73 15.51
CA PRO A 212 -6.53 -8.43 16.16
C PRO A 212 -5.34 -7.54 15.86
N GLN A 213 -5.61 -6.26 15.76
CA GLN A 213 -4.58 -5.24 15.63
C GLN A 213 -4.24 -4.66 16.98
N TYR A 214 -2.99 -4.26 17.14
CA TYR A 214 -2.48 -3.65 18.35
C TYR A 214 -1.77 -2.33 18.02
N ILE A 215 -1.90 -1.35 18.88
CA ILE A 215 -1.15 -0.10 18.85
C ILE A 215 -0.34 0.00 20.14
N TYR A 216 0.76 0.72 20.07
CA TYR A 216 1.53 1.06 21.26
C TYR A 216 1.10 2.44 21.73
N GLU A 217 0.47 2.53 22.90
CA GLU A 217 0.14 3.79 23.54
C GLU A 217 1.36 4.32 24.30
N ILE A 218 1.99 5.34 23.74
CA ILE A 218 3.03 6.09 24.42
C ILE A 218 2.34 7.10 25.33
N GLN A 219 2.23 6.80 26.60
CA GLN A 219 1.60 7.69 27.60
C GLN A 219 2.43 8.94 27.88
N ASP A 220 3.73 8.94 27.61
CA ASP A 220 4.60 10.10 27.72
C ASP A 220 5.73 10.05 26.69
N THR A 221 5.71 10.99 25.75
CA THR A 221 6.72 11.10 24.68
C THR A 221 8.06 11.65 25.16
N LYS A 222 8.18 12.06 26.43
CA LYS A 222 9.39 12.71 26.95
C LYS A 222 10.50 11.72 27.36
N ASN A 223 10.19 10.42 27.53
CA ASN A 223 11.16 9.47 28.03
C ASN A 223 11.19 8.14 27.25
N ILE A 224 11.71 8.16 26.01
CA ILE A 224 12.03 6.93 25.27
C ILE A 224 12.99 6.01 26.06
N VAL A 225 13.83 6.57 26.93
CA VAL A 225 14.77 5.82 27.78
C VAL A 225 14.05 5.09 28.91
N GLU A 226 12.97 5.65 29.47
CA GLU A 226 12.16 4.96 30.51
C GLU A 226 11.29 3.84 29.92
N LEU A 227 10.90 3.95 28.63
CA LEU A 227 10.20 2.86 27.92
C LEU A 227 11.08 1.59 27.80
N GLN A 228 12.41 1.76 27.75
CA GLN A 228 13.36 0.65 27.74
C GLN A 228 13.52 -0.05 29.09
N GLN A 229 12.99 0.53 30.18
CA GLN A 229 13.10 -0.01 31.53
C GLN A 229 11.78 -0.56 32.09
N LYS A 230 10.64 -0.40 31.38
CA LYS A 230 9.35 -0.96 31.78
C LYS A 230 9.18 -2.37 31.23
N GLU A 231 8.50 -3.20 32.01
CA GLU A 231 8.18 -4.58 31.67
C GLU A 231 7.57 -4.71 30.25
N HIS A 232 8.00 -5.74 29.56
CA HIS A 232 7.66 -6.12 28.19
C HIS A 232 6.15 -6.02 27.91
N THR A 233 5.81 -5.44 26.78
CA THR A 233 4.42 -5.23 26.30
C THR A 233 3.51 -4.31 27.12
N THR A 234 3.98 -3.67 28.17
CA THR A 234 3.20 -2.63 28.85
C THR A 234 3.03 -1.42 27.94
N GLY A 235 1.77 -1.11 27.57
CA GLY A 235 1.43 -0.04 26.63
C GLY A 235 0.96 -0.54 25.25
N VAL A 236 0.96 -1.84 25.02
CA VAL A 236 0.35 -2.42 23.81
C VAL A 236 -1.14 -2.60 24.06
N VAL A 237 -1.95 -1.94 23.24
CA VAL A 237 -3.42 -1.92 23.39
C VAL A 237 -4.05 -2.46 22.10
N LYS A 238 -5.06 -3.32 22.27
CA LYS A 238 -5.85 -3.82 21.15
C LYS A 238 -6.67 -2.70 20.52
N ARG A 239 -6.62 -2.58 19.20
CA ARG A 239 -7.49 -1.65 18.48
C ARG A 239 -8.92 -2.17 18.46
N ALA A 240 -9.86 -1.28 18.77
CA ALA A 240 -11.29 -1.59 18.76
C ALA A 240 -11.91 -1.64 17.36
N TYR A 241 -11.20 -1.17 16.34
CA TYR A 241 -11.70 -1.02 14.97
C TYR A 241 -10.75 -1.64 13.94
N GLY A 242 -11.28 -1.96 12.77
CA GLY A 242 -10.55 -2.54 11.66
C GLY A 242 -9.62 -1.54 10.94
N ASN A 243 -9.51 -1.68 9.62
CA ASN A 243 -8.69 -0.81 8.80
C ASN A 243 -9.40 0.54 8.54
N GLU A 244 -8.91 1.62 9.13
CA GLU A 244 -9.47 2.98 8.95
C GLU A 244 -9.31 3.54 7.53
N LEU A 245 -8.55 2.90 6.67
CA LEU A 245 -8.38 3.27 5.26
C LEU A 245 -9.32 2.46 4.32
N VAL A 246 -10.24 1.68 4.90
CA VAL A 246 -11.38 1.07 4.23
C VAL A 246 -12.63 1.80 4.70
N PHE A 247 -13.12 2.75 3.92
CA PHE A 247 -14.10 3.75 4.35
C PHE A 247 -15.54 3.25 4.46
N GLY A 248 -15.83 2.06 3.94
CA GLY A 248 -17.12 1.40 4.01
C GLY A 248 -17.10 0.01 3.38
N GLU A 249 -18.22 -0.71 3.47
CA GLU A 249 -18.32 -2.11 3.04
C GLU A 249 -18.08 -2.34 1.53
N ASN A 250 -18.27 -1.29 0.71
CA ASN A 250 -18.09 -1.35 -0.74
C ASN A 250 -16.80 -0.66 -1.21
N TYR A 251 -15.90 -0.30 -0.29
CA TYR A 251 -14.65 0.39 -0.64
C TYR A 251 -13.52 -0.59 -0.89
N ASP A 252 -13.09 -0.69 -2.14
CA ASP A 252 -11.90 -1.45 -2.54
C ASP A 252 -10.68 -0.52 -2.46
N SER A 253 -10.08 -0.37 -1.28
CA SER A 253 -8.94 0.54 -1.12
C SER A 253 -7.71 0.06 -1.88
N GLY A 254 -7.37 0.75 -2.96
CA GLY A 254 -6.12 0.51 -3.69
C GLY A 254 -4.88 0.85 -2.87
N GLY A 255 -5.05 1.73 -1.88
CA GLY A 255 -3.99 2.17 -1.00
C GLY A 255 -3.72 1.25 0.20
N ALA A 256 -4.72 0.45 0.67
CA ALA A 256 -4.60 -0.24 1.95
C ALA A 256 -5.57 -1.42 2.15
N GLY A 257 -6.32 -1.86 1.13
CA GLY A 257 -7.49 -2.73 1.31
C GLY A 257 -7.19 -4.22 1.43
N ILE A 258 -6.00 -4.69 1.14
CA ILE A 258 -5.72 -6.13 1.12
C ILE A 258 -5.60 -6.69 2.54
N ILE A 259 -6.28 -7.82 2.73
CA ILE A 259 -6.18 -8.70 3.88
C ILE A 259 -5.56 -10.00 3.36
N THR A 260 -4.49 -10.49 4.00
CA THR A 260 -3.74 -11.65 3.50
C THR A 260 -2.91 -12.30 4.61
N THR A 261 -2.35 -13.46 4.33
CA THR A 261 -1.34 -14.12 5.18
C THR A 261 0.08 -13.68 4.79
N VAL A 262 1.05 -13.90 5.68
CA VAL A 262 2.45 -13.61 5.37
C VAL A 262 2.97 -14.45 4.20
N ASP A 263 2.53 -15.71 4.09
CA ASP A 263 2.95 -16.61 2.99
C ASP A 263 2.39 -16.18 1.64
N ASP A 264 1.11 -15.84 1.56
CA ASP A 264 0.50 -15.37 0.31
C ASP A 264 1.16 -14.08 -0.19
N TYR A 265 1.40 -13.11 0.71
CA TYR A 265 2.11 -11.90 0.31
C TYR A 265 3.57 -12.17 -0.09
N ALA A 266 4.22 -13.17 0.53
CA ALA A 266 5.56 -13.60 0.12
C ALA A 266 5.59 -14.23 -1.28
N LYS A 267 4.54 -14.96 -1.70
CA LYS A 267 4.39 -15.44 -3.09
C LYS A 267 4.32 -14.29 -4.08
N PHE A 268 3.54 -13.24 -3.76
CA PHE A 268 3.48 -12.03 -4.58
C PHE A 268 4.86 -11.33 -4.66
N ALA A 269 5.53 -11.16 -3.53
CA ALA A 269 6.87 -10.56 -3.48
C ALA A 269 7.89 -11.39 -4.27
N ALA A 270 7.83 -12.73 -4.18
CA ALA A 270 8.66 -13.65 -4.94
C ALA A 270 8.43 -13.51 -6.46
N ALA A 271 7.17 -13.33 -6.89
CA ALA A 271 6.86 -13.11 -8.30
C ALA A 271 7.51 -11.82 -8.84
N LEU A 272 7.45 -10.71 -8.09
CA LEU A 272 8.13 -9.47 -8.48
C LEU A 272 9.66 -9.61 -8.45
N ALA A 273 10.23 -10.31 -7.46
CA ALA A 273 11.67 -10.60 -7.39
C ALA A 273 12.13 -11.46 -8.57
N ASN A 274 11.27 -12.38 -9.04
CA ASN A 274 11.49 -13.22 -10.21
C ASN A 274 10.97 -12.57 -11.52
N SER A 275 11.11 -11.26 -11.64
CA SER A 275 10.82 -10.51 -12.86
C SER A 275 9.40 -10.71 -13.40
N GLY A 276 8.42 -10.82 -12.51
CA GLY A 276 6.99 -10.92 -12.80
C GLY A 276 6.46 -12.35 -12.95
N THR A 277 7.26 -13.37 -12.65
CA THR A 277 6.86 -14.78 -12.75
C THR A 277 6.74 -15.41 -11.36
N GLY A 278 5.56 -15.92 -11.04
CA GLY A 278 5.26 -16.59 -9.76
C GLY A 278 6.00 -17.91 -9.56
N LEU A 279 5.90 -18.45 -8.35
CA LEU A 279 6.51 -19.74 -7.98
C LEU A 279 5.95 -20.93 -8.77
N ASN A 280 4.73 -20.82 -9.25
CA ASN A 280 4.02 -21.78 -10.09
C ASN A 280 4.22 -21.54 -11.61
N ASN A 281 5.19 -20.71 -11.98
CA ASN A 281 5.50 -20.28 -13.34
C ASN A 281 4.42 -19.41 -14.04
N ASN A 282 3.37 -19.01 -13.35
CA ASN A 282 2.41 -18.05 -13.88
C ASN A 282 3.02 -16.65 -13.91
N ARG A 283 2.88 -15.98 -15.04
CA ARG A 283 3.41 -14.64 -15.23
C ARG A 283 2.32 -13.59 -14.98
N ILE A 284 2.59 -12.66 -14.08
CA ILE A 284 1.70 -11.53 -13.78
C ILE A 284 2.17 -10.21 -14.42
N LEU A 285 3.46 -10.05 -14.71
CA LEU A 285 4.03 -8.92 -15.45
C LEU A 285 5.18 -9.39 -16.34
N SER A 286 5.47 -8.66 -17.40
CA SER A 286 6.69 -8.84 -18.16
C SER A 286 7.92 -8.36 -17.39
N SER A 287 9.08 -8.94 -17.69
CA SER A 287 10.34 -8.50 -17.07
C SER A 287 10.68 -7.04 -17.41
N ALA A 288 10.27 -6.56 -18.59
CA ALA A 288 10.44 -5.18 -19.00
C ALA A 288 9.63 -4.23 -18.12
N THR A 289 8.38 -4.58 -17.82
CA THR A 289 7.50 -3.78 -16.97
C THR A 289 7.95 -3.79 -15.52
N VAL A 290 8.42 -4.93 -14.97
CA VAL A 290 9.04 -4.98 -13.64
C VAL A 290 10.29 -4.10 -13.58
N LYS A 291 11.10 -4.07 -14.65
CA LYS A 291 12.25 -3.16 -14.73
C LYS A 291 11.81 -1.70 -14.75
N LEU A 292 10.79 -1.35 -15.55
CA LEU A 292 10.21 -0.02 -15.59
C LEU A 292 9.67 0.41 -14.22
N MET A 293 8.94 -0.49 -13.56
CA MET A 293 8.39 -0.27 -12.20
C MET A 293 9.48 0.13 -11.19
N LYS A 294 10.65 -0.51 -11.26
CA LYS A 294 11.79 -0.26 -10.36
C LYS A 294 12.69 0.90 -10.79
N THR A 295 12.48 1.49 -11.97
CA THR A 295 13.28 2.61 -12.45
C THR A 295 12.78 3.91 -11.83
N ASN A 296 13.69 4.74 -11.31
CA ASN A 296 13.32 6.06 -10.77
C ASN A 296 12.61 6.90 -11.84
N GLN A 297 11.44 7.42 -11.50
CA GLN A 297 10.61 8.26 -12.36
C GLN A 297 10.65 9.74 -11.96
N LEU A 298 11.17 10.05 -10.78
CA LEU A 298 11.19 11.41 -10.25
C LEU A 298 12.36 12.21 -10.82
N ASN A 299 12.10 13.45 -11.21
CA ASN A 299 13.15 14.42 -11.47
C ASN A 299 13.78 14.92 -10.16
N GLU A 300 14.82 15.75 -10.25
CA GLU A 300 15.56 16.23 -9.09
C GLU A 300 14.70 17.11 -8.16
N ALA A 301 13.85 17.97 -8.72
CA ALA A 301 12.95 18.84 -7.94
C ALA A 301 11.94 18.02 -7.13
N GLN A 302 11.33 17.02 -7.75
CA GLN A 302 10.40 16.10 -7.09
C GLN A 302 11.09 15.27 -6.00
N ARG A 303 12.32 14.76 -6.24
CA ARG A 303 13.09 14.01 -5.23
C ARG A 303 13.42 14.85 -4.00
N LYS A 304 13.72 16.14 -4.15
CA LYS A 304 13.94 17.04 -3.02
C LYS A 304 12.74 17.15 -2.07
N THR A 305 11.53 16.87 -2.56
CA THR A 305 10.31 16.86 -1.74
C THR A 305 10.04 15.51 -1.06
N MET A 306 10.76 14.44 -1.43
CA MET A 306 10.79 13.14 -0.73
C MET A 306 11.66 13.23 0.54
N ASN A 307 11.32 14.11 1.48
CA ASN A 307 12.18 14.54 2.58
C ASN A 307 12.06 13.69 3.86
N TRP A 308 11.41 12.55 3.83
CA TRP A 308 11.40 11.65 4.98
C TRP A 308 12.80 11.07 5.21
N ARG A 309 13.32 11.19 6.44
CA ARG A 309 14.69 10.75 6.80
C ARG A 309 15.02 9.34 6.28
N ARG A 310 14.06 8.42 6.35
CA ARG A 310 14.19 7.01 5.88
C ARG A 310 14.21 6.86 4.36
N LEU A 311 14.00 7.93 3.59
CA LEU A 311 13.99 7.93 2.13
C LEU A 311 15.26 8.56 1.52
N ARG A 312 16.25 8.90 2.33
CA ARG A 312 17.54 9.39 1.83
C ARG A 312 18.16 8.35 0.90
N GLY A 313 18.75 8.80 -0.20
CA GLY A 313 19.35 7.92 -1.21
C GLY A 313 18.36 7.14 -2.07
N TYR A 314 17.05 7.40 -1.90
CA TYR A 314 16.01 6.79 -2.71
C TYR A 314 15.36 7.80 -3.66
N GLY A 315 14.93 7.28 -4.81
CA GLY A 315 13.90 7.86 -5.66
C GLY A 315 12.60 7.07 -5.56
N TYR A 316 11.70 7.32 -6.49
CA TYR A 316 10.42 6.61 -6.59
C TYR A 316 10.18 6.15 -8.03
N GLY A 317 9.91 4.86 -8.19
CA GLY A 317 9.53 4.27 -9.46
C GLY A 317 8.01 4.33 -9.68
N LEU A 318 7.46 3.38 -10.40
CA LEU A 318 6.01 3.24 -10.49
C LEU A 318 5.50 2.50 -9.25
N GLY A 319 5.10 3.26 -8.23
CA GLY A 319 4.52 2.78 -6.99
C GLY A 319 5.49 2.16 -5.97
N VAL A 320 6.78 2.16 -6.22
CA VAL A 320 7.80 1.62 -5.32
C VAL A 320 8.96 2.61 -5.14
N ARG A 321 9.51 2.67 -3.94
CA ARG A 321 10.76 3.40 -3.75
C ARG A 321 11.92 2.65 -4.40
N THR A 322 12.84 3.38 -4.99
CA THR A 322 13.97 2.84 -5.74
C THR A 322 15.27 3.35 -5.15
N LEU A 323 16.18 2.46 -4.77
CA LEU A 323 17.50 2.85 -4.29
C LEU A 323 18.32 3.39 -5.47
N ILE A 324 18.81 4.63 -5.34
CA ILE A 324 19.63 5.32 -6.35
C ILE A 324 21.00 5.71 -5.83
N ASP A 325 21.14 5.97 -4.54
CA ASP A 325 22.42 6.27 -3.90
C ASP A 325 22.57 5.45 -2.62
N LYS A 326 23.44 4.42 -2.68
CA LYS A 326 23.71 3.54 -1.55
C LYS A 326 24.44 4.25 -0.42
N ALA A 327 25.34 5.18 -0.76
CA ALA A 327 26.12 5.89 0.25
C ALA A 327 25.23 6.82 1.08
N GLU A 328 24.32 7.55 0.40
CA GLU A 328 23.37 8.43 1.06
C GLU A 328 22.33 7.65 1.89
N SER A 329 21.90 6.49 1.40
CA SER A 329 20.89 5.66 2.08
C SER A 329 21.44 4.94 3.32
N GLY A 330 22.74 4.70 3.38
CA GLY A 330 23.35 3.82 4.38
C GLY A 330 22.93 2.35 4.26
N SER A 331 22.34 1.95 3.14
CA SER A 331 21.87 0.59 2.90
C SER A 331 22.98 -0.29 2.32
N ASN A 332 23.11 -1.49 2.83
CA ASN A 332 24.06 -2.50 2.34
C ASN A 332 23.49 -3.32 1.17
N SER A 333 22.25 -3.12 0.79
CA SER A 333 21.55 -3.89 -0.25
C SER A 333 21.59 -3.23 -1.62
#